data_53e8c1b2355644c7887c67e7715978ac
#
_entry.id   53e8c1b2355644c7887c67e7715978ac
#
_cell.length_a   1.000
_cell.length_b   1.000
_cell.length_c   1.000
_cell.angle_alpha   90.00
_cell.angle_beta   90.00
_cell.angle_gamma   90.00
#
_symmetry.space_group_name_H-M   'P 1'
#
loop_
_entity.id
_entity.type
_entity.pdbx_description
1 polymer ?
#
loop_
_entity_poly.entity_id
_entity_poly.type
_entity_poly.pdbx_seq_one_letter_code
_entity_poly.pdbx_strand_id
1 'polypeptide(L)'
;MAVQNQTKSWLQGVWEAVTPNAIQVNPGDVHRLDAAAQVVRILSGSAWLTYNGQDMVLRKGRNIYLPETALPSLMSAIGQTPVVFEIQRK
;
A
#
# COMPACT_ATOMS: atom_id res chain seq x y z
N MET A 1 6.84 28.04 3.34
CA MET A 1 6.11 26.93 3.10
C MET A 1 5.32 27.05 1.86
N ALA A 2 5.38 26.09 1.10
CA ALA A 2 4.79 26.17 -0.17
C ALA A 2 3.34 25.97 -0.10
N VAL A 3 2.64 27.00 -0.19
CA VAL A 3 1.28 26.91 0.00
C VAL A 3 0.57 26.28 -1.13
N GLN A 4 0.96 26.54 -2.27
CA GLN A 4 0.21 26.15 -3.38
C GLN A 4 0.22 24.71 -3.66
N ASN A 5 1.22 24.05 -3.25
CA ASN A 5 1.20 22.69 -3.32
C ASN A 5 0.65 22.17 -2.15
N GLN A 6 0.18 23.04 -1.35
CA GLN A 6 -0.02 22.68 -0.08
C GLN A 6 -1.15 21.89 0.20
N THR A 7 -2.21 21.92 -0.57
CA THR A 7 -3.32 21.05 -0.32
C THR A 7 -2.85 19.62 -0.35
N LYS A 8 -2.09 19.31 -1.38
CA LYS A 8 -1.60 17.98 -1.52
C LYS A 8 -0.53 17.67 -0.50
N SER A 9 0.36 18.62 -0.26
CA SER A 9 1.40 18.41 0.71
C SER A 9 0.85 18.28 2.11
N TRP A 10 -0.18 19.03 2.41
CA TRP A 10 -0.80 18.97 3.70
C TRP A 10 -1.44 17.60 3.94
N LEU A 11 -2.12 17.07 2.92
CA LEU A 11 -2.71 15.74 3.04
C LEU A 11 -1.64 14.68 3.25
N GLN A 12 -0.53 14.81 2.57
CA GLN A 12 0.53 13.86 2.74
C GLN A 12 1.15 13.97 4.12
N GLY A 13 1.28 15.16 4.65
CA GLY A 13 1.78 15.34 6.01
C GLY A 13 0.85 14.73 7.04
N VAL A 14 -0.45 14.82 6.83
CA VAL A 14 -1.41 14.20 7.72
C VAL A 14 -1.28 12.69 7.67
N TRP A 15 -1.11 12.11 6.50
CA TRP A 15 -0.88 10.69 6.37
C TRP A 15 0.35 10.28 7.17
N GLU A 16 1.44 10.99 7.00
CA GLU A 16 2.68 10.63 7.67
C GLU A 16 2.57 10.75 9.18
N ALA A 17 1.80 11.72 9.64
CA ALA A 17 1.62 11.89 11.08
C ALA A 17 0.76 10.78 11.69
N VAL A 18 -0.22 10.30 10.94
CA VAL A 18 -1.13 9.27 11.43
C VAL A 18 -0.63 7.88 11.11
N THR A 19 0.01 7.71 9.95
CA THR A 19 0.49 6.41 9.50
C THR A 19 1.90 6.57 8.95
N PRO A 20 2.90 6.69 9.84
CA PRO A 20 4.27 6.96 9.42
C PRO A 20 4.86 5.89 8.50
N ASN A 21 4.28 4.71 8.50
CA ASN A 21 4.77 3.63 7.65
C ASN A 21 3.94 3.44 6.37
N ALA A 22 3.13 4.44 6.03
CA ALA A 22 2.32 4.35 4.83
C ALA A 22 3.18 4.39 3.57
N ILE A 23 2.82 3.56 2.61
CA ILE A 23 3.54 3.44 1.35
C ILE A 23 2.56 3.74 0.24
N GLN A 24 2.99 4.54 -0.72
CA GLN A 24 2.16 4.87 -1.88
C GLN A 24 2.73 4.21 -3.12
N VAL A 25 1.87 3.54 -3.88
CA VAL A 25 2.24 2.95 -5.16
C VAL A 25 1.42 3.61 -6.24
N ASN A 26 2.09 4.25 -7.17
CA ASN A 26 1.42 4.97 -8.25
C ASN A 26 1.00 4.02 -9.36
N PRO A 27 -0.02 4.40 -10.15
CA PRO A 27 -0.39 3.58 -11.30
C PRO A 27 0.81 3.34 -12.22
N GLY A 28 0.97 2.11 -12.65
CA GLY A 28 2.09 1.72 -13.49
C GLY A 28 3.31 1.23 -12.74
N ASP A 29 3.36 1.46 -11.44
CA ASP A 29 4.48 0.99 -10.61
C ASP A 29 4.11 -0.32 -9.92
N VAL A 30 5.13 -1.05 -9.52
CA VAL A 30 4.97 -2.30 -8.77
C VAL A 30 5.81 -2.19 -7.51
N HIS A 31 5.21 -2.53 -6.38
CA HIS A 31 5.91 -2.54 -5.11
C HIS A 31 6.10 -3.98 -4.65
N ARG A 32 7.31 -4.31 -4.25
CA ARG A 32 7.65 -5.64 -3.80
C ARG A 32 7.55 -5.72 -2.28
N LEU A 33 6.77 -6.66 -1.79
CA LEU A 33 6.65 -6.91 -0.35
C LEU A 33 7.59 -8.02 0.05
N ASP A 34 8.11 -7.93 1.27
CA ASP A 34 8.94 -8.99 1.81
C ASP A 34 8.19 -10.30 1.89
N ALA A 35 8.94 -11.40 1.93
CA ALA A 35 8.36 -12.72 2.10
C ALA A 35 7.99 -13.02 3.55
N ALA A 36 8.34 -12.16 4.49
CA ALA A 36 8.07 -12.38 5.91
C ALA A 36 6.58 -12.21 6.22
N ALA A 37 6.14 -12.81 7.31
CA ALA A 37 4.75 -12.69 7.75
C ALA A 37 4.42 -11.24 8.08
N GLN A 38 3.27 -10.78 7.61
CA GLN A 38 2.91 -9.37 7.74
C GLN A 38 1.41 -9.18 7.56
N VAL A 39 0.91 -8.06 8.05
CA VAL A 39 -0.46 -7.63 7.79
C VAL A 39 -0.39 -6.43 6.87
N VAL A 40 -1.17 -6.45 5.80
CA VAL A 40 -1.27 -5.34 4.86
C VAL A 40 -2.62 -4.69 5.06
N ARG A 41 -2.62 -3.38 5.21
CA ARG A 41 -3.84 -2.61 5.42
C ARG A 41 -3.95 -1.57 4.32
N ILE A 42 -5.03 -1.59 3.58
CA ILE A 42 -5.25 -0.65 2.49
C ILE A 42 -5.92 0.60 3.05
N LEU A 43 -5.22 1.71 2.95
CA LEU A 43 -5.70 2.99 3.48
C LEU A 43 -6.46 3.79 2.45
N SER A 44 -6.09 3.65 1.18
CA SER A 44 -6.71 4.43 0.11
C SER A 44 -6.47 3.73 -1.22
N GLY A 45 -7.39 3.85 -2.14
CA GLY A 45 -7.28 3.25 -3.46
C GLY A 45 -7.59 1.76 -3.46
N SER A 46 -7.18 1.09 -4.52
CA SER A 46 -7.35 -0.35 -4.66
C SER A 46 -6.05 -0.96 -5.18
N ALA A 47 -5.75 -2.14 -4.71
CA ALA A 47 -4.51 -2.81 -5.04
C ALA A 47 -4.75 -4.17 -5.67
N TRP A 48 -3.87 -4.51 -6.59
CA TRP A 48 -3.76 -5.85 -7.12
C TRP A 48 -2.57 -6.48 -6.41
N LEU A 49 -2.81 -7.55 -5.67
CA LEU A 49 -1.76 -8.23 -4.92
C LEU A 49 -1.57 -9.63 -5.48
N THR A 50 -0.32 -9.95 -5.83
CA THR A 50 0.05 -11.31 -6.19
C THR A 50 0.80 -11.90 -5.02
N TYR A 51 0.22 -12.92 -4.39
CA TYR A 51 0.79 -13.56 -3.23
C TYR A 51 0.81 -15.07 -3.45
N ASN A 52 1.98 -15.66 -3.33
CA ASN A 52 2.14 -17.12 -3.41
C ASN A 52 1.49 -17.68 -4.67
N GLY A 53 1.66 -16.98 -5.79
CA GLY A 53 1.14 -17.44 -7.08
C GLY A 53 -0.33 -17.13 -7.31
N GLN A 54 -0.98 -16.45 -6.39
CA GLN A 54 -2.40 -16.13 -6.53
C GLN A 54 -2.60 -14.63 -6.54
N ASP A 55 -3.54 -14.19 -7.36
CA ASP A 55 -3.87 -12.77 -7.47
C ASP A 55 -5.11 -12.46 -6.66
N MET A 56 -5.11 -11.29 -6.02
CA MET A 56 -6.27 -10.84 -5.30
C MET A 56 -6.39 -9.32 -5.40
N VAL A 57 -7.60 -8.81 -5.25
CA VAL A 57 -7.87 -7.39 -5.28
C VAL A 57 -8.21 -6.96 -3.86
N LEU A 58 -7.50 -5.94 -3.39
CA LEU A 58 -7.71 -5.39 -2.06
C LEU A 58 -8.20 -3.96 -2.19
N ARG A 59 -9.27 -3.64 -1.49
CA ARG A 59 -9.87 -2.31 -1.55
C ARG A 59 -9.67 -1.58 -0.24
N LYS A 60 -9.89 -0.28 -0.29
CA LYS A 60 -9.79 0.57 0.90
C LYS A 60 -10.51 -0.06 2.08
N GLY A 61 -9.84 -0.05 3.22
CA GLY A 61 -10.38 -0.60 4.47
C GLY A 61 -10.09 -2.06 4.69
N ARG A 62 -9.55 -2.75 3.67
CA ARG A 62 -9.24 -4.17 3.81
C ARG A 62 -7.95 -4.37 4.58
N ASN A 63 -7.98 -5.29 5.52
CA ASN A 63 -6.78 -5.78 6.18
C ASN A 63 -6.59 -7.22 5.78
N ILE A 64 -5.38 -7.63 5.47
CA ILE A 64 -5.11 -9.01 5.13
C ILE A 64 -3.82 -9.47 5.79
N TYR A 65 -3.86 -10.65 6.40
CA TYR A 65 -2.67 -11.26 6.94
C TYR A 65 -2.03 -12.13 5.86
N LEU A 66 -0.76 -11.88 5.60
CA LEU A 66 0.02 -12.67 4.65
C LEU A 66 1.05 -13.47 5.44
N PRO A 67 0.86 -14.79 5.57
CA PRO A 67 1.88 -15.62 6.23
C PRO A 67 3.21 -15.56 5.49
N GLU A 68 4.25 -15.98 6.15
CA GLU A 68 5.55 -16.10 5.53
C GLU A 68 5.45 -16.98 4.29
N THR A 69 6.15 -16.61 3.23
CA THR A 69 6.11 -17.31 1.97
C THR A 69 7.52 -17.43 1.39
N ALA A 70 7.70 -18.32 0.45
CA ALA A 70 9.01 -18.52 -0.18
C ALA A 70 9.36 -17.40 -1.17
N LEU A 71 8.36 -16.73 -1.71
CA LEU A 71 8.57 -15.71 -2.74
C LEU A 71 8.00 -14.37 -2.28
N PRO A 72 8.65 -13.27 -2.62
CA PRO A 72 8.07 -11.97 -2.31
C PRO A 72 6.75 -11.78 -3.03
N SER A 73 5.89 -10.97 -2.46
CA SER A 73 4.62 -10.61 -3.08
C SER A 73 4.78 -9.32 -3.86
N LEU A 74 3.91 -9.11 -4.83
CA LEU A 74 3.94 -7.91 -5.66
C LEU A 74 2.62 -7.19 -5.55
N MET A 75 2.68 -5.88 -5.42
CA MET A 75 1.48 -5.05 -5.31
C MET A 75 1.53 -3.93 -6.32
N SER A 76 0.41 -3.67 -6.97
CA SER A 76 0.28 -2.56 -7.90
C SER A 76 -1.06 -1.87 -7.69
N ALA A 77 -1.16 -0.63 -8.12
CA ALA A 77 -2.40 0.12 -8.06
C ALA A 77 -3.32 -0.32 -9.19
N ILE A 78 -4.62 -0.30 -8.94
CA ILE A 78 -5.61 -0.62 -9.96
C ILE A 78 -6.17 0.69 -10.49
N GLY A 79 -6.23 0.81 -11.81
CA GLY A 79 -6.79 1.99 -12.46
C GLY A 79 -5.83 3.16 -12.44
N GLN A 80 -6.39 4.35 -12.32
CA GLN A 80 -5.61 5.58 -12.43
C GLN A 80 -5.30 6.22 -11.07
N THR A 81 -5.72 5.59 -9.99
CA THR A 81 -5.56 6.13 -8.65
C THR A 81 -4.45 5.38 -7.90
N PRO A 82 -3.54 6.09 -7.23
CA PRO A 82 -2.54 5.41 -6.41
C PRO A 82 -3.19 4.61 -5.30
N VAL A 83 -2.51 3.56 -4.85
CA VAL A 83 -2.91 2.84 -3.65
C VAL A 83 -1.97 3.25 -2.53
N VAL A 84 -2.54 3.46 -1.35
CA VAL A 84 -1.77 3.76 -0.14
C VAL A 84 -2.06 2.66 0.86
N PHE A 85 -1.03 2.07 1.42
CA PHE A 85 -1.18 0.97 2.35
C PHE A 85 -0.10 1.04 3.42
N GLU A 86 -0.31 0.30 4.50
CA GLU A 86 0.71 0.17 5.52
C GLU A 86 0.92 -1.30 5.84
N ILE A 87 2.08 -1.61 6.39
CA ILE A 87 2.47 -2.97 6.72
C ILE A 87 2.80 -3.05 8.19
N GLN A 88 2.27 -4.09 8.85
CA GLN A 88 2.68 -4.44 10.19
C GLN A 88 3.33 -5.80 10.15
N ARG A 89 4.52 -5.91 10.70
CA ARG A 89 5.21 -7.18 10.76
C ARG A 89 4.62 -8.03 11.88
N LYS A 90 4.64 -9.31 11.68
CA LYS A 90 4.18 -10.27 12.67
C LYS A 90 5.31 -11.07 13.26
#